data_ae0158681422021f5c64a021adb9f33f
#
_entry.id   ae0158681422021f5c64a021adb9f33f
#
_cell.length_a   1.000
_cell.length_b   1.000
_cell.length_c   1.000
_cell.angle_alpha   90.00
_cell.angle_beta   90.00
_cell.angle_gamma   90.00
#
_symmetry.space_group_name_H-M   'P 1'
#
loop_
_entity.id
_entity.type
_entity.pdbx_description
1 polymer ?
#
loop_
_entity_poly.entity_id
_entity_poly.type
_entity_poly.pdbx_seq_one_letter_code
_entity_poly.pdbx_strand_id
1 'polypeptide(L)'
;KFLACISSNEKIAKNIIRKTARLASYYNSPWTVLYIQKPSENPEKIALNKQRFLINNFNLAQELGAKVIRQKESSIHKGILDYVIANNITTVCIGKPHAHLLQRIFGYSWIYTLMNRLNERQIDIIILS
;
A
#
# COMPACT_ATOMS: atom_id res chain seq x y z
N LYS A 1 -14.17 2.01 4.38
CA LYS A 1 -13.44 1.06 3.53
C LYS A 1 -11.94 1.31 3.61
N PHE A 2 -11.21 0.31 4.01
CA PHE A 2 -9.75 0.42 4.21
C PHE A 2 -8.98 -0.05 2.98
N LEU A 3 -7.91 0.67 2.66
CA LEU A 3 -6.94 0.29 1.65
C LEU A 3 -5.56 0.21 2.30
N ALA A 4 -4.92 -0.96 2.25
CA ALA A 4 -3.54 -1.14 2.67
C ALA A 4 -2.62 -1.08 1.45
N CYS A 5 -1.74 -0.09 1.40
CA CYS A 5 -0.78 0.05 0.31
C CYS A 5 0.54 -0.61 0.73
N ILE A 6 0.95 -1.63 0.02
CA ILE A 6 2.17 -2.38 0.33
C ILE A 6 3.22 -2.24 -0.76
N SER A 7 4.47 -2.47 -0.36
CA SER A 7 5.63 -2.52 -1.25
C SER A 7 6.19 -3.93 -1.30
N SER A 8 7.29 -4.12 -2.03
CA SER A 8 8.01 -5.39 -2.08
C SER A 8 8.86 -5.67 -0.84
N ASN A 9 8.90 -4.74 0.13
CA ASN A 9 9.59 -4.98 1.40
C ASN A 9 8.76 -5.93 2.27
N GLU A 10 9.31 -7.11 2.55
CA GLU A 10 8.60 -8.18 3.24
C GLU A 10 8.06 -7.77 4.61
N LYS A 11 8.95 -7.26 5.46
CA LYS A 11 8.59 -6.96 6.87
C LYS A 11 7.60 -5.82 6.98
N ILE A 12 7.83 -4.77 6.21
CA ILE A 12 6.97 -3.59 6.22
C ILE A 12 5.57 -3.96 5.70
N ALA A 13 5.53 -4.68 4.58
CA ALA A 13 4.25 -5.09 3.99
C ALA A 13 3.47 -6.01 4.92
N LYS A 14 4.13 -7.00 5.51
CA LYS A 14 3.49 -7.92 6.46
C LYS A 14 2.89 -7.17 7.65
N ASN A 15 3.63 -6.21 8.18
CA ASN A 15 3.18 -5.39 9.31
C ASN A 15 1.95 -4.55 8.94
N ILE A 16 1.97 -3.92 7.77
CA ILE A 16 0.83 -3.14 7.28
C ILE A 16 -0.40 -4.03 7.13
N ILE A 17 -0.24 -5.20 6.52
CA ILE A 17 -1.33 -6.16 6.32
C ILE A 17 -1.96 -6.56 7.65
N ARG A 18 -1.15 -6.96 8.62
CA ARG A 18 -1.65 -7.41 9.93
C ARG A 18 -2.34 -6.29 10.70
N LYS A 19 -1.78 -5.10 10.70
CA LYS A 19 -2.36 -3.96 11.40
C LYS A 19 -3.65 -3.48 10.73
N THR A 20 -3.68 -3.43 9.40
CA THR A 20 -4.89 -3.07 8.67
C THR A 20 -5.99 -4.10 8.87
N ALA A 21 -5.64 -5.39 8.90
CA ALA A 21 -6.60 -6.45 9.18
C ALA A 21 -7.30 -6.23 10.53
N ARG A 22 -6.53 -5.87 11.56
CA ARG A 22 -7.10 -5.59 12.90
C ARG A 22 -8.02 -4.37 12.88
N LEU A 23 -7.61 -3.31 12.21
CA LEU A 23 -8.43 -2.10 12.08
C LEU A 23 -9.73 -2.39 11.33
N ALA A 24 -9.64 -3.09 10.20
CA ALA A 24 -10.80 -3.44 9.41
C ALA A 24 -11.77 -4.34 10.20
N SER A 25 -11.23 -5.29 10.96
CA SER A 25 -12.04 -6.15 11.83
C SER A 25 -12.72 -5.36 12.93
N TYR A 26 -12.00 -4.46 13.58
CA TYR A 26 -12.54 -3.61 14.64
C TYR A 26 -13.72 -2.75 14.15
N TYR A 27 -13.59 -2.18 12.97
CA TYR A 27 -14.63 -1.33 12.36
C TYR A 27 -15.64 -2.12 11.52
N ASN A 28 -15.49 -3.44 11.47
CA ASN A 28 -16.33 -4.30 10.64
C ASN A 28 -16.41 -3.79 9.19
N SER A 29 -15.28 -3.44 8.62
CA SER A 29 -15.16 -2.82 7.31
C SER A 29 -14.50 -3.78 6.32
N PRO A 30 -14.96 -3.80 5.07
CA PRO A 30 -14.19 -4.46 4.00
C PRO A 30 -12.86 -3.74 3.79
N TRP A 31 -11.85 -4.47 3.33
CA TRP A 31 -10.55 -3.91 3.10
C TRP A 31 -9.85 -4.59 1.93
N THR A 32 -8.93 -3.85 1.33
CA THR A 32 -8.18 -4.27 0.16
C THR A 32 -6.70 -4.01 0.37
N VAL A 33 -5.87 -4.92 -0.10
CA VAL A 33 -4.43 -4.72 -0.21
C VAL A 33 -4.12 -4.34 -1.65
N LEU A 34 -3.44 -3.21 -1.82
CA LEU A 34 -3.02 -2.70 -3.12
C LEU A 34 -1.51 -2.71 -3.23
N TYR A 35 -1.00 -3.36 -4.26
CA TYR A 35 0.41 -3.32 -4.62
C TYR A 35 0.55 -2.63 -5.98
N ILE A 36 1.26 -1.51 -5.99
CA ILE A 36 1.58 -0.80 -7.23
C ILE A 36 2.90 -1.34 -7.75
N GLN A 37 2.84 -2.05 -8.87
CA GLN A 37 4.02 -2.60 -9.54
C GLN A 37 4.59 -1.57 -10.51
N LYS A 38 5.74 -1.00 -10.14
CA LYS A 38 6.48 -0.11 -11.03
C LYS A 38 7.20 -0.92 -12.11
N PRO A 39 7.61 -0.30 -13.24
CA PRO A 39 8.37 -1.00 -14.27
C PRO A 39 9.66 -1.65 -13.74
N SER A 40 10.32 -1.04 -12.75
CA SER A 40 11.51 -1.60 -12.10
C SER A 40 11.22 -2.84 -11.26
N GLU A 41 9.97 -3.11 -10.94
CA GLU A 41 9.51 -4.25 -10.14
C GLU A 41 8.85 -5.34 -10.99
N ASN A 42 9.04 -5.30 -12.30
CA ASN A 42 8.59 -6.35 -13.20
C ASN A 42 9.20 -7.70 -12.75
N PRO A 43 8.43 -8.82 -12.78
CA PRO A 43 8.95 -10.14 -12.38
C PRO A 43 10.29 -10.54 -13.01
N GLU A 44 10.59 -10.04 -14.21
CA GLU A 44 11.87 -10.27 -14.87
C GLU A 44 13.03 -9.48 -14.26
N LYS A 45 12.74 -8.43 -13.50
CA LYS A 45 13.74 -7.50 -12.93
C LYS A 45 13.88 -7.57 -11.42
N ILE A 46 12.86 -8.06 -10.73
CA ILE A 46 12.86 -8.14 -9.28
C ILE A 46 13.49 -9.46 -8.83
N ALA A 47 14.23 -9.43 -7.72
CA ALA A 47 14.86 -10.62 -7.17
C ALA A 47 13.81 -11.69 -6.83
N LEU A 48 14.18 -12.96 -7.04
CA LEU A 48 13.26 -14.09 -6.84
C LEU A 48 12.74 -14.17 -5.40
N ASN A 49 13.57 -13.88 -4.41
CA ASN A 49 13.16 -13.88 -3.01
C ASN A 49 12.10 -12.79 -2.74
N LYS A 50 12.21 -11.63 -3.37
CA LYS A 50 11.19 -10.57 -3.24
C LYS A 50 9.87 -10.96 -3.88
N GLN A 51 9.90 -11.68 -4.99
CA GLN A 51 8.69 -12.22 -5.61
C GLN A 51 7.98 -13.19 -4.67
N ARG A 52 8.74 -14.07 -4.00
CA ARG A 52 8.19 -14.99 -3.00
C ARG A 52 7.55 -14.25 -1.83
N PHE A 53 8.22 -13.23 -1.33
CA PHE A 53 7.70 -12.43 -0.22
C PHE A 53 6.41 -11.72 -0.59
N LEU A 54 6.33 -11.19 -1.80
CA LEU A 54 5.09 -10.60 -2.31
C LEU A 54 3.95 -11.61 -2.35
N ILE A 55 4.19 -12.78 -2.92
CA ILE A 55 3.18 -13.84 -3.03
C ILE A 55 2.73 -14.28 -1.64
N ASN A 56 3.68 -14.48 -0.71
CA ASN A 56 3.36 -14.87 0.65
C ASN A 56 2.51 -13.80 1.36
N ASN A 57 2.81 -12.53 1.16
CA ASN A 57 2.05 -11.44 1.72
C ASN A 57 0.66 -11.32 1.10
N PHE A 58 0.53 -11.55 -0.20
CA PHE A 58 -0.78 -11.59 -0.86
C PHE A 58 -1.65 -12.71 -0.28
N ASN A 59 -1.06 -13.89 -0.08
CA ASN A 59 -1.76 -15.03 0.50
C ASN A 59 -2.19 -14.73 1.95
N LEU A 60 -1.30 -14.13 2.74
CA LEU A 60 -1.62 -13.71 4.10
C LEU A 60 -2.79 -12.73 4.12
N ALA A 61 -2.78 -11.74 3.24
CA ALA A 61 -3.85 -10.76 3.15
C ALA A 61 -5.19 -11.42 2.83
N GLN A 62 -5.20 -12.36 1.89
CA GLN A 62 -6.41 -13.10 1.54
C GLN A 62 -6.92 -13.95 2.70
N GLU A 63 -6.02 -14.62 3.42
CA GLU A 63 -6.39 -15.41 4.61
C GLU A 63 -7.02 -14.53 5.68
N LEU A 64 -6.58 -13.27 5.79
CA LEU A 64 -7.12 -12.31 6.75
C LEU A 64 -8.37 -11.57 6.24
N GLY A 65 -8.87 -11.93 5.07
CA GLY A 65 -10.14 -11.42 4.54
C GLY A 65 -10.03 -10.25 3.60
N ALA A 66 -8.83 -9.91 3.13
CA ALA A 66 -8.65 -8.81 2.19
C ALA A 66 -8.88 -9.24 0.74
N LYS A 67 -9.32 -8.29 -0.07
CA LYS A 67 -9.19 -8.37 -1.51
C LYS A 67 -7.77 -7.92 -1.87
N VAL A 68 -7.09 -8.62 -2.77
CA VAL A 68 -5.74 -8.27 -3.19
C VAL A 68 -5.76 -7.77 -4.63
N ILE A 69 -5.22 -6.57 -4.83
CA ILE A 69 -5.12 -5.94 -6.15
C ILE A 69 -3.67 -5.65 -6.46
N ARG A 70 -3.24 -6.10 -7.61
CA ARG A 70 -1.91 -5.83 -8.17
C ARG A 70 -2.11 -4.98 -9.41
N GLN A 71 -1.55 -3.76 -9.39
CA GLN A 71 -1.75 -2.79 -10.46
C GLN A 71 -0.42 -2.30 -10.98
N LYS A 72 -0.26 -2.28 -12.30
CA LYS A 72 0.94 -1.76 -12.95
C LYS A 72 0.78 -0.27 -13.17
N GLU A 73 1.72 0.51 -12.63
CA GLU A 73 1.76 1.96 -12.78
C GLU A 73 3.19 2.47 -12.69
N SER A 74 3.49 3.54 -13.41
CA SER A 74 4.78 4.21 -13.31
C SER A 74 4.86 5.12 -12.09
N SER A 75 3.74 5.61 -11.60
CA SER A 75 3.64 6.51 -10.45
C SER A 75 2.83 5.87 -9.33
N ILE A 76 3.46 5.76 -8.13
CA ILE A 76 2.81 5.14 -6.96
C ILE A 76 1.61 5.98 -6.51
N HIS A 77 1.79 7.29 -6.34
CA HIS A 77 0.71 8.14 -5.84
C HIS A 77 -0.48 8.20 -6.80
N LYS A 78 -0.23 8.19 -8.09
CA LYS A 78 -1.29 8.16 -9.09
C LYS A 78 -2.06 6.84 -9.03
N GLY A 79 -1.36 5.73 -8.95
CA GLY A 79 -2.00 4.41 -8.87
C GLY A 79 -2.87 4.28 -7.62
N ILE A 80 -2.38 4.74 -6.48
CA ILE A 80 -3.15 4.73 -5.23
C ILE A 80 -4.39 5.64 -5.36
N LEU A 81 -4.21 6.86 -5.83
CA LEU A 81 -5.29 7.83 -5.94
C LEU A 81 -6.38 7.35 -6.90
N ASP A 82 -6.00 6.81 -8.05
CA ASP A 82 -6.96 6.28 -9.02
C ASP A 82 -7.79 5.15 -8.41
N TYR A 83 -7.14 4.24 -7.68
CA TYR A 83 -7.84 3.15 -7.02
C TYR A 83 -8.79 3.65 -5.93
N VAL A 84 -8.33 4.58 -5.12
CA VAL A 84 -9.12 5.18 -4.02
C VAL A 84 -10.40 5.80 -4.56
N ILE A 85 -10.29 6.59 -5.64
CA ILE A 85 -11.44 7.26 -6.25
C ILE A 85 -12.41 6.25 -6.86
N ALA A 86 -11.88 5.28 -7.60
CA ALA A 86 -12.72 4.31 -8.30
C ALA A 86 -13.45 3.35 -7.36
N ASN A 87 -12.97 3.16 -6.14
CA ASN A 87 -13.48 2.12 -5.23
C ASN A 87 -14.04 2.65 -3.92
N ASN A 88 -14.25 3.95 -3.82
CA ASN A 88 -14.85 4.59 -2.64
C ASN A 88 -14.12 4.27 -1.34
N ILE A 89 -12.79 4.29 -1.38
CA ILE A 89 -11.95 4.08 -0.20
C ILE A 89 -12.09 5.30 0.72
N THR A 90 -12.24 5.05 2.01
CA THR A 90 -12.37 6.11 3.02
C THR A 90 -11.11 6.29 3.86
N THR A 91 -10.29 5.25 3.97
CA THR A 91 -9.07 5.28 4.79
C THR A 91 -7.95 4.52 4.09
N VAL A 92 -6.81 5.18 3.94
CA VAL A 92 -5.61 4.60 3.33
C VAL A 92 -4.58 4.34 4.43
N CYS A 93 -4.08 3.11 4.49
CA CYS A 93 -3.03 2.70 5.42
C CYS A 93 -1.72 2.53 4.65
N ILE A 94 -0.69 3.22 5.10
CA ILE A 94 0.65 3.14 4.50
C ILE A 94 1.70 2.88 5.58
N GLY A 95 2.84 2.34 5.18
CA GLY A 95 3.95 2.13 6.10
C GLY A 95 4.69 3.43 6.38
N LYS A 96 5.32 3.48 7.57
CA LYS A 96 6.16 4.61 7.95
C LYS A 96 7.41 4.63 7.06
N PRO A 97 7.74 5.76 6.44
CA PRO A 97 8.97 5.88 5.67
C PRO A 97 10.20 5.70 6.55
N HIS A 98 11.23 5.02 6.03
CA HIS A 98 12.50 4.89 6.74
C HIS A 98 13.24 6.23 6.76
N ALA A 99 13.86 6.55 7.91
CA ALA A 99 14.54 7.84 8.10
C ALA A 99 15.67 8.08 7.08
N HIS A 100 16.42 7.04 6.67
CA HIS A 100 17.48 7.20 5.68
C HIS A 100 16.96 7.49 4.28
N LEU A 101 15.73 7.13 3.99
CA LEU A 101 15.06 7.50 2.75
C LEU A 101 14.61 8.97 2.78
N LEU A 102 14.40 9.56 3.97
CA LEU A 102 14.07 10.99 4.10
C LEU A 102 15.21 11.88 3.61
N GLN A 103 16.43 11.37 3.56
CA GLN A 103 17.58 12.09 3.02
C GLN A 103 17.59 12.15 1.50
N ARG A 104 16.80 11.32 0.84
CA ARG A 104 16.60 11.34 -0.60
C ARG A 104 15.33 12.14 -0.91
N ILE A 105 15.46 13.45 -0.95
CA ILE A 105 14.38 14.39 -1.18
C ILE A 105 13.43 13.98 -2.32
N PHE A 106 13.95 13.24 -3.31
CA PHE A 106 13.16 12.78 -4.45
C PHE A 106 12.27 11.55 -4.17
N GLY A 107 12.56 10.77 -3.11
CA GLY A 107 11.82 9.56 -2.79
C GLY A 107 10.48 9.79 -2.09
N TYR A 108 10.27 10.99 -1.51
CA TYR A 108 9.09 11.29 -0.68
C TYR A 108 8.12 12.28 -1.28
N SER A 109 8.44 12.88 -2.42
CA SER A 109 7.54 13.81 -3.09
C SER A 109 6.18 13.17 -3.38
N TRP A 110 6.16 11.87 -3.67
CA TRP A 110 4.91 11.16 -3.95
C TRP A 110 4.02 11.04 -2.71
N ILE A 111 4.61 10.86 -1.51
CA ILE A 111 3.83 10.77 -0.26
C ILE A 111 3.15 12.11 0.04
N TYR A 112 3.86 13.21 -0.07
CA TYR A 112 3.29 14.53 0.14
C TYR A 112 2.19 14.83 -0.87
N THR A 113 2.42 14.51 -2.14
CA THR A 113 1.41 14.69 -3.18
C THR A 113 0.18 13.86 -2.88
N LEU A 114 0.36 12.60 -2.50
CA LEU A 114 -0.74 11.71 -2.14
C LEU A 114 -1.52 12.26 -0.94
N MET A 115 -0.83 12.67 0.13
CA MET A 115 -1.46 13.22 1.32
C MET A 115 -2.31 14.44 1.00
N ASN A 116 -1.79 15.35 0.20
CA ASN A 116 -2.53 16.55 -0.20
C ASN A 116 -3.78 16.20 -1.00
N ARG A 117 -3.66 15.29 -1.95
CA ARG A 117 -4.79 14.86 -2.79
C ARG A 117 -5.86 14.14 -2.00
N LEU A 118 -5.47 13.29 -1.07
CA LEU A 118 -6.41 12.59 -0.20
C LEU A 118 -7.09 13.55 0.76
N ASN A 119 -6.37 14.51 1.29
CA ASN A 119 -6.93 15.54 2.17
C ASN A 119 -8.01 16.37 1.46
N GLU A 120 -7.79 16.76 0.21
CA GLU A 120 -8.77 17.47 -0.61
C GLU A 120 -10.09 16.69 -0.74
N ARG A 121 -10.03 15.36 -0.65
CA ARG A 121 -11.19 14.47 -0.77
C ARG A 121 -11.70 13.97 0.57
N GLN A 122 -11.16 14.46 1.67
CA GLN A 122 -11.53 14.06 3.03
C GLN A 122 -11.34 12.56 3.28
N ILE A 123 -10.28 11.99 2.70
CA ILE A 123 -9.90 10.59 2.89
C ILE A 123 -8.81 10.53 3.95
N ASP A 124 -8.99 9.71 4.96
CA ASP A 124 -8.05 9.57 6.06
C ASP A 124 -6.82 8.78 5.64
N ILE A 125 -5.68 9.14 6.21
CA ILE A 125 -4.43 8.39 6.07
C ILE A 125 -3.98 7.93 7.44
N ILE A 126 -3.66 6.64 7.54
CA ILE A 126 -3.06 6.05 8.73
C ILE A 126 -1.65 5.60 8.37
N ILE A 127 -0.65 6.12 9.09
CA ILE A 127 0.74 5.72 8.93
C ILE A 127 1.05 4.66 9.97
N LEU A 128 1.40 3.47 9.52
CA LEU A 128 1.67 2.32 10.38
C LEU A 128 3.18 2.09 10.50
N SER A 129 3.64 1.90 11.70
CA SER A 129 5.06 1.62 11.97
C SER A 129 5.34 0.13 12.16
#